data_893ef370e4f9ed244b536bd16c879bdb
#
_entry.id   893ef370e4f9ed244b536bd16c879bdb
#
_cell.length_a   1.000
_cell.length_b   1.000
_cell.length_c   1.000
_cell.angle_alpha   90.00
_cell.angle_beta   90.00
_cell.angle_gamma   90.00
#
_symmetry.space_group_name_H-M   'P 1'
#
loop_
_entity.id
_entity.type
_entity.pdbx_description
1 polymer ?
#
loop_
_entity_poly.entity_id
_entity_poly.type
_entity_poly.pdbx_seq_one_letter_code
_entity_poly.pdbx_strand_id
1 'polypeptide(L)'
;MQTLLKIFLGGGLVLALSRPGHAQQTPPDPATHATLSDPEGRPPDSAHIPFVLPKDIKWTGDPKRQETAVLFGDQSKEGPYGVLIKWHPGAFSRPHFHDQTRWIYVVSGTWWVSSSNVYDEKTTYPFHAGTFSTDVANTVHWDGARSGEKEPAVILLTGMGPVKTVQVDENGKPLPPRAPAKE
;
A
#
# COMPACT_ATOMS: atom_id res chain seq x y z
N MET A 1 64.78 35.70 -24.32
CA MET A 1 63.51 35.52 -25.09
C MET A 1 62.48 34.90 -24.18
N GLN A 2 61.62 35.75 -23.60
CA GLN A 2 60.52 35.30 -22.70
C GLN A 2 59.24 35.30 -23.51
N THR A 3 58.62 34.11 -23.63
CA THR A 3 57.33 33.96 -24.31
C THR A 3 56.23 33.99 -23.25
N LEU A 4 55.38 35.03 -23.26
CA LEU A 4 54.22 35.20 -22.41
C LEU A 4 53.10 34.22 -22.90
N LEU A 5 52.65 33.35 -22.00
CA LEU A 5 51.47 32.53 -22.19
C LEU A 5 50.24 33.30 -21.68
N LYS A 6 49.35 33.71 -22.57
CA LYS A 6 48.03 34.31 -22.23
C LYS A 6 47.03 33.22 -21.85
N ILE A 7 46.58 33.22 -20.59
CA ILE A 7 45.49 32.39 -20.12
C ILE A 7 44.17 33.11 -20.43
N PHE A 8 43.34 32.51 -21.28
CA PHE A 8 41.93 32.92 -21.50
C PHE A 8 41.06 32.31 -20.40
N LEU A 9 40.52 33.11 -19.51
CA LEU A 9 39.42 32.70 -18.62
C LEU A 9 38.11 32.79 -19.43
N GLY A 10 37.64 31.67 -19.86
CA GLY A 10 36.28 31.50 -20.40
C GLY A 10 35.28 31.41 -19.25
N GLY A 11 34.53 32.50 -18.97
CA GLY A 11 33.43 32.50 -18.05
C GLY A 11 32.23 31.72 -18.64
N GLY A 12 32.01 30.48 -18.19
CA GLY A 12 30.85 29.72 -18.54
C GLY A 12 29.62 30.19 -17.72
N LEU A 13 28.67 30.83 -18.39
CA LEU A 13 27.37 31.18 -17.82
C LEU A 13 26.56 29.89 -17.63
N VAL A 14 26.48 29.39 -16.39
CA VAL A 14 25.60 28.27 -16.04
C VAL A 14 24.18 28.83 -15.93
N LEU A 15 23.37 28.64 -16.98
CA LEU A 15 21.91 28.82 -16.87
C LEU A 15 21.33 27.71 -15.99
N ALA A 16 20.97 28.04 -14.76
CA ALA A 16 20.17 27.20 -13.93
C ALA A 16 18.73 27.13 -14.49
N LEU A 17 18.41 26.07 -15.23
CA LEU A 17 17.05 25.77 -15.61
C LEU A 17 16.29 25.33 -14.34
N SER A 18 15.54 26.27 -13.74
CA SER A 18 14.56 25.96 -12.71
C SER A 18 13.49 25.07 -13.32
N ARG A 19 13.48 23.79 -12.94
CA ARG A 19 12.37 22.87 -13.23
C ARG A 19 11.13 23.40 -12.52
N PRO A 20 9.97 23.57 -13.21
CA PRO A 20 8.74 23.87 -12.53
C PRO A 20 8.46 22.72 -11.55
N GLY A 21 8.39 23.04 -10.27
CA GLY A 21 8.01 22.08 -9.24
C GLY A 21 6.64 21.53 -9.61
N HIS A 22 6.53 20.21 -9.76
CA HIS A 22 5.23 19.57 -9.78
C HIS A 22 4.61 19.85 -8.42
N ALA A 23 3.60 20.71 -8.39
CA ALA A 23 2.76 20.88 -7.22
C ALA A 23 2.18 19.49 -6.91
N GLN A 24 2.62 18.92 -5.81
CA GLN A 24 2.07 17.69 -5.28
C GLN A 24 0.60 17.99 -4.95
N GLN A 25 -0.33 17.47 -5.76
CA GLN A 25 -1.75 17.58 -5.47
C GLN A 25 -1.97 16.86 -4.15
N THR A 26 -2.29 17.61 -3.11
CA THR A 26 -2.79 17.04 -1.86
C THR A 26 -4.02 16.19 -2.20
N PRO A 27 -4.10 14.95 -1.71
CA PRO A 27 -5.32 14.16 -1.87
C PRO A 27 -6.51 14.99 -1.37
N PRO A 28 -7.66 14.95 -2.04
CA PRO A 28 -8.84 15.66 -1.58
C PRO A 28 -9.18 15.19 -0.17
N ASP A 29 -9.49 16.15 0.70
CA ASP A 29 -9.91 15.89 2.07
C ASP A 29 -11.13 14.94 2.04
N PRO A 30 -11.06 13.76 2.69
CA PRO A 30 -12.17 12.82 2.75
C PRO A 30 -13.45 13.43 3.38
N ALA A 31 -13.33 14.53 4.13
CA ALA A 31 -14.47 15.25 4.68
C ALA A 31 -15.26 16.05 3.62
N THR A 32 -14.66 16.38 2.47
CA THR A 32 -15.35 17.12 1.39
C THR A 32 -16.28 16.26 0.54
N HIS A 33 -16.29 14.94 0.73
CA HIS A 33 -17.19 14.02 0.01
C HIS A 33 -18.51 13.74 0.75
N ALA A 34 -18.97 14.67 1.58
CA ALA A 34 -20.18 14.47 2.42
C ALA A 34 -21.48 14.26 1.61
N THR A 35 -21.51 14.71 0.37
CA THR A 35 -22.65 14.50 -0.53
C THR A 35 -22.16 14.23 -1.95
N LEU A 36 -22.25 12.98 -2.40
CA LEU A 36 -22.13 12.68 -3.82
C LEU A 36 -23.42 13.09 -4.49
N SER A 37 -23.36 14.07 -5.36
CA SER A 37 -24.45 14.47 -6.23
C SER A 37 -23.90 14.92 -7.58
N ASP A 38 -24.68 14.77 -8.63
CA ASP A 38 -24.34 15.37 -9.91
C ASP A 38 -24.52 16.91 -9.88
N PRO A 39 -24.18 17.64 -10.94
CA PRO A 39 -24.33 19.10 -10.99
C PRO A 39 -25.78 19.61 -10.74
N GLU A 40 -26.77 18.75 -10.96
CA GLU A 40 -28.20 19.06 -10.71
C GLU A 40 -28.65 18.63 -9.30
N GLY A 41 -27.73 18.15 -8.45
CA GLY A 41 -28.01 17.77 -7.06
C GLY A 41 -28.69 16.40 -6.91
N ARG A 42 -28.71 15.56 -7.94
CA ARG A 42 -29.26 14.20 -7.87
C ARG A 42 -28.27 13.25 -7.18
N PRO A 43 -28.72 12.37 -6.27
CA PRO A 43 -27.86 11.36 -5.67
C PRO A 43 -27.43 10.32 -6.72
N PRO A 44 -26.28 9.63 -6.53
CA PRO A 44 -25.89 8.53 -7.38
C PRO A 44 -26.94 7.41 -7.40
N ASP A 45 -27.16 6.83 -8.57
CA ASP A 45 -28.03 5.65 -8.71
C ASP A 45 -27.33 4.40 -8.20
N SER A 46 -27.49 4.09 -6.92
CA SER A 46 -26.89 2.93 -6.28
C SER A 46 -27.45 1.58 -6.74
N ALA A 47 -28.56 1.57 -7.45
CA ALA A 47 -29.12 0.35 -8.01
C ALA A 47 -28.33 -0.14 -9.24
N HIS A 48 -27.77 0.79 -10.02
CA HIS A 48 -26.98 0.49 -11.22
C HIS A 48 -25.47 0.65 -10.98
N ILE A 49 -25.07 1.54 -10.05
CA ILE A 49 -23.67 1.80 -9.70
C ILE A 49 -23.54 1.69 -8.17
N PRO A 50 -23.42 0.44 -7.63
CA PRO A 50 -23.21 0.26 -6.19
C PRO A 50 -21.93 0.94 -5.72
N PHE A 51 -21.98 1.65 -4.62
CA PHE A 51 -20.83 2.33 -4.05
C PHE A 51 -20.84 2.27 -2.52
N VAL A 52 -19.66 2.43 -1.92
CA VAL A 52 -19.46 2.57 -0.47
C VAL A 52 -18.65 3.84 -0.24
N LEU A 53 -19.21 4.78 0.52
CA LEU A 53 -18.49 6.00 0.89
C LEU A 53 -17.43 5.71 1.96
N PRO A 54 -16.35 6.50 2.05
CA PRO A 54 -15.30 6.30 3.05
C PRO A 54 -15.83 6.20 4.50
N LYS A 55 -16.82 7.00 4.85
CA LYS A 55 -17.47 6.99 6.18
C LYS A 55 -18.30 5.74 6.46
N ASP A 56 -18.70 5.00 5.43
CA ASP A 56 -19.56 3.82 5.51
C ASP A 56 -18.76 2.50 5.45
N ILE A 57 -17.44 2.59 5.23
CA ILE A 57 -16.54 1.42 5.24
C ILE A 57 -16.56 0.77 6.62
N LYS A 58 -16.84 -0.53 6.66
CA LYS A 58 -16.91 -1.33 7.90
C LYS A 58 -15.58 -1.99 8.16
N TRP A 59 -14.78 -1.39 9.04
CA TRP A 59 -13.52 -1.94 9.49
C TRP A 59 -13.71 -2.98 10.58
N THR A 60 -12.93 -4.07 10.50
CA THR A 60 -12.85 -5.15 11.49
C THR A 60 -11.40 -5.48 11.78
N GLY A 61 -11.12 -6.02 12.96
CA GLY A 61 -9.74 -6.36 13.37
C GLY A 61 -9.28 -5.56 14.59
N ASP A 62 -7.97 -5.45 14.75
CA ASP A 62 -7.36 -4.72 15.87
C ASP A 62 -7.02 -3.28 15.46
N PRO A 63 -7.70 -2.26 16.03
CA PRO A 63 -7.48 -0.86 15.69
C PRO A 63 -6.12 -0.31 16.14
N LYS A 64 -5.31 -1.13 16.83
CA LYS A 64 -3.93 -0.79 17.19
C LYS A 64 -2.89 -1.48 16.30
N ARG A 65 -3.33 -2.43 15.47
CA ARG A 65 -2.42 -3.24 14.64
C ARG A 65 -2.85 -3.28 13.18
N GLN A 66 -3.90 -4.03 12.88
CA GLN A 66 -4.39 -4.23 11.51
C GLN A 66 -5.91 -4.31 11.52
N GLU A 67 -6.51 -3.54 10.63
CA GLU A 67 -7.93 -3.62 10.32
C GLU A 67 -8.13 -4.02 8.87
N THR A 68 -9.24 -4.70 8.59
CA THR A 68 -9.63 -5.12 7.24
C THR A 68 -11.07 -4.71 6.99
N ALA A 69 -11.37 -4.29 5.76
CA ALA A 69 -12.74 -4.04 5.31
C ALA A 69 -12.98 -4.72 3.96
N VAL A 70 -13.99 -5.57 3.91
CA VAL A 70 -14.40 -6.23 2.67
C VAL A 70 -15.20 -5.24 1.82
N LEU A 71 -14.75 -5.00 0.59
CA LEU A 71 -15.46 -4.16 -0.38
C LEU A 71 -16.38 -5.00 -1.26
N PHE A 72 -15.92 -6.18 -1.68
CA PHE A 72 -16.70 -7.15 -2.45
C PHE A 72 -16.08 -8.55 -2.36
N GLY A 73 -16.88 -9.58 -2.64
CA GLY A 73 -16.43 -10.97 -2.67
C GLY A 73 -16.06 -11.56 -1.32
N ASP A 74 -15.38 -12.71 -1.35
CA ASP A 74 -14.96 -13.44 -0.16
C ASP A 74 -13.65 -14.19 -0.47
N GLN A 75 -12.59 -13.90 0.26
CA GLN A 75 -11.27 -14.51 0.07
C GLN A 75 -11.26 -16.04 0.25
N SER A 76 -12.26 -16.60 0.94
CA SER A 76 -12.37 -18.03 1.19
C SER A 76 -13.18 -18.80 0.14
N LYS A 77 -13.81 -18.10 -0.80
CA LYS A 77 -14.70 -18.67 -1.83
C LYS A 77 -14.16 -18.43 -3.23
N GLU A 78 -14.63 -19.21 -4.18
CA GLU A 78 -14.34 -19.00 -5.59
C GLU A 78 -14.86 -17.64 -6.07
N GLY A 79 -14.08 -16.97 -6.91
CA GLY A 79 -14.42 -15.71 -7.53
C GLY A 79 -13.54 -14.53 -7.10
N PRO A 80 -13.78 -13.36 -7.69
CA PRO A 80 -13.02 -12.17 -7.39
C PRO A 80 -13.39 -11.61 -6.02
N TYR A 81 -12.40 -11.03 -5.34
CA TYR A 81 -12.60 -10.30 -4.10
C TYR A 81 -11.79 -9.02 -4.06
N GLY A 82 -12.25 -8.07 -3.25
CA GLY A 82 -11.53 -6.84 -2.94
C GLY A 82 -11.68 -6.47 -1.47
N VAL A 83 -10.55 -6.18 -0.84
CA VAL A 83 -10.49 -5.80 0.57
C VAL A 83 -9.57 -4.59 0.73
N LEU A 84 -9.89 -3.74 1.70
CA LEU A 84 -8.95 -2.77 2.22
C LEU A 84 -8.26 -3.38 3.45
N ILE A 85 -6.95 -3.18 3.54
CA ILE A 85 -6.17 -3.49 4.72
C ILE A 85 -5.55 -2.19 5.23
N LYS A 86 -5.69 -1.95 6.54
CA LYS A 86 -5.12 -0.80 7.22
C LYS A 86 -4.07 -1.29 8.22
N TRP A 87 -2.83 -0.91 8.00
CA TRP A 87 -1.72 -1.17 8.89
C TRP A 87 -1.45 0.05 9.76
N HIS A 88 -1.60 -0.10 11.06
CA HIS A 88 -1.25 0.95 12.01
C HIS A 88 0.26 1.00 12.25
N PRO A 89 0.85 2.19 12.56
CA PRO A 89 2.28 2.33 12.80
C PRO A 89 2.82 1.32 13.82
N GLY A 90 3.90 0.62 13.47
CA GLY A 90 4.52 -0.43 14.28
C GLY A 90 3.92 -1.83 14.10
N ALA A 91 2.91 -1.98 13.26
CA ALA A 91 2.30 -3.29 12.98
C ALA A 91 2.81 -3.89 11.67
N PHE A 92 3.17 -5.18 11.75
CA PHE A 92 3.61 -5.97 10.59
C PHE A 92 3.02 -7.37 10.63
N SER A 93 2.87 -7.98 9.47
CA SER A 93 2.70 -9.42 9.30
C SER A 93 4.00 -10.16 9.64
N ARG A 94 3.95 -11.47 9.68
CA ARG A 94 5.13 -12.34 9.73
C ARG A 94 5.43 -12.87 8.34
N PRO A 95 6.68 -13.31 8.05
CA PRO A 95 7.02 -13.91 6.77
C PRO A 95 6.03 -15.02 6.38
N HIS A 96 5.45 -14.89 5.20
CA HIS A 96 4.42 -15.78 4.68
C HIS A 96 4.37 -15.73 3.14
N PHE A 97 3.64 -16.65 2.54
CA PHE A 97 3.26 -16.58 1.14
C PHE A 97 1.77 -16.90 0.98
N HIS A 98 1.25 -16.60 -0.20
CA HIS A 98 -0.10 -16.96 -0.62
C HIS A 98 -0.05 -17.92 -1.80
N ASP A 99 -1.02 -18.82 -1.90
CA ASP A 99 -1.13 -19.79 -3.00
C ASP A 99 -1.73 -19.19 -4.29
N GLN A 100 -2.18 -17.94 -4.24
CA GLN A 100 -2.73 -17.18 -5.36
C GLN A 100 -2.03 -15.84 -5.52
N THR A 101 -1.86 -15.39 -6.77
CA THR A 101 -1.37 -14.04 -7.06
C THR A 101 -2.45 -13.02 -6.70
N ARG A 102 -2.01 -11.90 -6.09
CA ARG A 102 -2.88 -10.80 -5.69
C ARG A 102 -2.30 -9.47 -6.20
N TRP A 103 -3.17 -8.49 -6.36
CA TRP A 103 -2.80 -7.16 -6.82
C TRP A 103 -3.09 -6.16 -5.72
N ILE A 104 -2.13 -5.29 -5.47
CA ILE A 104 -2.16 -4.32 -4.39
C ILE A 104 -2.01 -2.91 -4.96
N TYR A 105 -2.81 -1.98 -4.44
CA TYR A 105 -2.65 -0.56 -4.67
C TYR A 105 -2.58 0.17 -3.35
N VAL A 106 -1.55 0.98 -3.15
CA VAL A 106 -1.40 1.79 -1.93
C VAL A 106 -2.31 3.01 -2.03
N VAL A 107 -3.35 3.04 -1.20
CA VAL A 107 -4.37 4.09 -1.18
C VAL A 107 -3.89 5.32 -0.42
N SER A 108 -3.29 5.11 0.78
CA SER A 108 -2.75 6.19 1.61
C SER A 108 -1.61 5.69 2.50
N GLY A 109 -0.82 6.63 3.02
CA GLY A 109 0.32 6.34 3.89
C GLY A 109 1.50 5.69 3.17
N THR A 110 2.35 5.02 3.94
CA THR A 110 3.51 4.27 3.44
C THR A 110 3.40 2.81 3.85
N TRP A 111 3.20 1.94 2.87
CA TRP A 111 3.20 0.50 3.06
C TRP A 111 4.61 -0.04 2.94
N TRP A 112 5.12 -0.68 3.98
CA TRP A 112 6.46 -1.24 4.06
C TRP A 112 6.43 -2.74 3.79
N VAL A 113 7.22 -3.20 2.82
CA VAL A 113 7.21 -4.59 2.32
C VAL A 113 8.62 -5.16 2.31
N SER A 114 8.77 -6.42 2.64
CA SER A 114 10.02 -7.18 2.50
C SER A 114 9.76 -8.52 1.84
N SER A 115 10.71 -8.97 1.02
CA SER A 115 10.76 -10.33 0.43
C SER A 115 11.67 -11.29 1.20
N SER A 116 12.12 -10.90 2.40
CA SER A 116 13.00 -11.74 3.24
C SER A 116 12.20 -12.79 4.02
N ASN A 117 12.77 -13.98 4.19
CA ASN A 117 12.26 -14.98 5.12
C ASN A 117 12.49 -14.59 6.59
N VAL A 118 13.47 -13.70 6.83
CA VAL A 118 13.84 -13.24 8.17
C VAL A 118 13.11 -11.92 8.46
N TYR A 119 12.43 -11.86 9.61
CA TYR A 119 11.78 -10.65 10.07
C TYR A 119 12.83 -9.65 10.57
N ASP A 120 13.15 -8.67 9.73
CA ASP A 120 14.00 -7.52 10.07
C ASP A 120 13.46 -6.28 9.33
N GLU A 121 12.89 -5.33 10.06
CA GLU A 121 12.30 -4.12 9.49
C GLU A 121 13.28 -3.31 8.62
N LYS A 122 14.61 -3.48 8.81
CA LYS A 122 15.62 -2.84 7.97
C LYS A 122 15.59 -3.34 6.53
N THR A 123 15.05 -4.54 6.29
CA THR A 123 14.94 -5.13 4.94
C THR A 123 13.68 -4.68 4.18
N THR A 124 12.85 -3.82 4.77
CA THR A 124 11.62 -3.38 4.13
C THR A 124 11.84 -2.21 3.18
N TYR A 125 11.06 -2.19 2.09
CA TYR A 125 10.99 -1.11 1.10
C TYR A 125 9.73 -0.27 1.32
N PRO A 126 9.80 1.09 1.22
CA PRO A 126 8.64 1.96 1.33
C PRO A 126 7.87 2.02 -0.01
N PHE A 127 6.62 1.63 0.00
CA PHE A 127 5.68 1.86 -1.09
C PHE A 127 4.70 2.95 -0.68
N HIS A 128 4.85 4.11 -1.27
CA HIS A 128 4.01 5.29 -0.98
C HIS A 128 2.66 5.21 -1.69
N ALA A 129 1.70 6.01 -1.24
CA ALA A 129 0.40 6.16 -1.89
C ALA A 129 0.54 6.35 -3.42
N GLY A 130 -0.30 5.65 -4.19
CA GLY A 130 -0.22 5.58 -5.64
C GLY A 130 0.64 4.44 -6.20
N THR A 131 1.40 3.72 -5.36
CA THR A 131 2.18 2.56 -5.81
C THR A 131 1.26 1.37 -6.12
N PHE A 132 1.46 0.75 -7.28
CA PHE A 132 0.88 -0.55 -7.63
C PHE A 132 1.92 -1.64 -7.44
N SER A 133 1.53 -2.78 -6.87
CA SER A 133 2.37 -3.94 -6.63
C SER A 133 1.63 -5.24 -6.93
N THR A 134 2.39 -6.30 -7.19
CA THR A 134 1.87 -7.66 -7.34
C THR A 134 2.53 -8.56 -6.30
N ASP A 135 1.69 -9.21 -5.51
CA ASP A 135 2.07 -10.28 -4.60
C ASP A 135 1.96 -11.60 -5.37
N VAL A 136 3.10 -12.08 -5.84
CA VAL A 136 3.18 -13.25 -6.71
C VAL A 136 2.97 -14.52 -5.89
N ALA A 137 2.12 -15.41 -6.38
CA ALA A 137 1.82 -16.69 -5.71
C ALA A 137 3.08 -17.46 -5.33
N ASN A 138 3.07 -18.04 -4.13
CA ASN A 138 4.16 -18.85 -3.56
C ASN A 138 5.50 -18.13 -3.37
N THR A 139 5.51 -16.79 -3.37
CA THR A 139 6.68 -15.99 -3.02
C THR A 139 6.57 -15.45 -1.61
N VAL A 140 7.61 -15.65 -0.81
CA VAL A 140 7.63 -15.19 0.58
C VAL A 140 7.74 -13.67 0.63
N HIS A 141 6.92 -13.07 1.46
CA HIS A 141 6.95 -11.66 1.81
C HIS A 141 6.39 -11.43 3.21
N TRP A 142 6.53 -10.23 3.69
CA TRP A 142 5.83 -9.70 4.87
C TRP A 142 5.77 -8.17 4.76
N ASP A 143 4.78 -7.58 5.42
CA ASP A 143 4.38 -6.21 5.16
C ASP A 143 3.74 -5.56 6.39
N GLY A 144 3.64 -4.23 6.36
CA GLY A 144 3.06 -3.46 7.45
C GLY A 144 3.34 -1.97 7.36
N ALA A 145 3.41 -1.33 8.53
CA ALA A 145 3.79 0.08 8.67
C ALA A 145 4.82 0.23 9.79
N ARG A 146 5.92 0.98 9.54
CA ARG A 146 6.95 1.25 10.56
C ARG A 146 6.41 2.13 11.68
N SER A 147 6.96 1.96 12.88
CA SER A 147 6.55 2.72 14.09
C SER A 147 6.76 4.24 13.98
N GLY A 148 7.63 4.68 13.07
CA GLY A 148 7.89 6.10 12.83
C GLY A 148 6.89 6.79 11.88
N GLU A 149 5.97 6.03 11.26
CA GLU A 149 4.95 6.60 10.39
C GLU A 149 3.95 7.44 11.18
N LYS A 150 3.48 8.53 10.56
CA LYS A 150 2.53 9.47 11.20
C LYS A 150 1.08 9.02 11.05
N GLU A 151 0.81 8.20 10.04
CA GLU A 151 -0.53 7.73 9.68
C GLU A 151 -0.50 6.24 9.30
N PRO A 152 -1.61 5.54 9.41
CA PRO A 152 -1.72 4.17 8.93
C PRO A 152 -1.50 4.07 7.41
N ALA A 153 -0.91 2.95 6.98
CA ALA A 153 -0.92 2.59 5.57
C ALA A 153 -2.24 1.89 5.22
N VAL A 154 -2.93 2.38 4.20
CA VAL A 154 -4.13 1.72 3.66
C VAL A 154 -3.82 1.20 2.27
N ILE A 155 -4.05 -0.08 2.06
CA ILE A 155 -3.90 -0.73 0.76
C ILE A 155 -5.23 -1.31 0.30
N LEU A 156 -5.50 -1.23 -1.00
CA LEU A 156 -6.51 -2.04 -1.69
C LEU A 156 -5.83 -3.31 -2.16
N LEU A 157 -6.38 -4.46 -1.78
CA LEU A 157 -5.92 -5.77 -2.19
C LEU A 157 -7.03 -6.48 -2.92
N THR A 158 -6.75 -6.98 -4.12
CA THR A 158 -7.69 -7.73 -4.95
C THR A 158 -7.07 -9.05 -5.41
N GLY A 159 -7.91 -10.03 -5.70
CA GLY A 159 -7.46 -11.35 -6.15
C GLY A 159 -8.62 -12.26 -6.52
N MET A 160 -8.27 -13.52 -6.78
CA MET A 160 -9.22 -14.60 -6.97
C MET A 160 -9.15 -15.54 -5.76
N GLY A 161 -10.30 -15.81 -5.17
CA GLY A 161 -10.40 -16.80 -4.09
C GLY A 161 -10.70 -18.22 -4.62
N PRO A 162 -10.55 -19.26 -3.79
CA PRO A 162 -10.05 -19.19 -2.43
C PRO A 162 -8.55 -18.93 -2.38
N VAL A 163 -8.11 -18.16 -1.38
CA VAL A 163 -6.68 -17.88 -1.14
C VAL A 163 -6.27 -18.34 0.24
N LYS A 164 -5.09 -18.97 0.33
CA LYS A 164 -4.50 -19.42 1.58
C LYS A 164 -3.26 -18.61 1.90
N THR A 165 -3.09 -18.29 3.18
CA THR A 165 -1.88 -17.70 3.73
C THR A 165 -1.10 -18.77 4.47
N VAL A 166 0.18 -18.95 4.13
CA VAL A 166 1.06 -19.93 4.74
C VAL A 166 2.26 -19.21 5.36
N GLN A 167 2.35 -19.23 6.69
CA GLN A 167 3.51 -18.68 7.40
C GLN A 167 4.73 -19.58 7.21
N VAL A 168 5.90 -18.97 7.20
CA VAL A 168 7.19 -19.68 7.02
C VAL A 168 8.17 -19.37 8.14
N ASP A 169 9.11 -20.29 8.36
CA ASP A 169 10.29 -20.07 9.20
C ASP A 169 11.38 -19.28 8.46
N GLU A 170 12.49 -19.01 9.13
CA GLU A 170 13.64 -18.27 8.58
C GLU A 170 14.30 -18.94 7.36
N ASN A 171 14.05 -20.24 7.15
CA ASN A 171 14.52 -21.00 6.00
C ASN A 171 13.48 -21.04 4.87
N GLY A 172 12.35 -20.34 5.02
CA GLY A 172 11.25 -20.35 4.06
C GLY A 172 10.36 -21.61 4.12
N LYS A 173 10.55 -22.47 5.14
CA LYS A 173 9.76 -23.68 5.30
C LYS A 173 8.39 -23.38 5.90
N PRO A 174 7.30 -23.92 5.33
CA PRO A 174 5.95 -23.75 5.87
C PRO A 174 5.86 -24.16 7.34
N LEU A 175 5.26 -23.28 8.13
CA LEU A 175 4.88 -23.55 9.52
C LEU A 175 3.50 -24.23 9.58
N PRO A 176 3.24 -25.05 10.61
CA PRO A 176 1.90 -25.60 10.81
C PRO A 176 0.87 -24.47 11.02
N PRO A 177 -0.39 -24.67 10.61
CA PRO A 177 -1.43 -23.70 10.87
C PRO A 177 -1.50 -23.34 12.35
N ARG A 178 -1.63 -22.04 12.63
CA ARG A 178 -1.77 -21.55 14.00
C ARG A 178 -3.07 -22.12 14.59
N ALA A 179 -2.98 -22.75 15.76
CA ALA A 179 -4.17 -23.16 16.48
C ALA A 179 -5.09 -21.94 16.72
N PRO A 180 -6.42 -22.10 16.62
CA PRO A 180 -7.36 -21.04 16.95
C PRO A 180 -7.08 -20.55 18.37
N ALA A 181 -7.19 -19.23 18.58
CA ALA A 181 -7.08 -18.65 19.92
C ALA A 181 -8.13 -19.34 20.81
N LYS A 182 -7.73 -19.80 21.98
CA LYS A 182 -8.69 -20.27 22.97
C LYS A 182 -9.51 -19.05 23.41
N GLU A 183 -10.81 -19.15 23.28
CA GLU A 183 -11.78 -18.18 23.81
C GLU A 183 -11.68 -18.09 25.34
#